data_698621809e86e52df060e0d06bedd956
#
_entry.id   698621809e86e52df060e0d06bedd956
#
_cell.length_a   1.000
_cell.length_b   1.000
_cell.length_c   1.000
_cell.angle_alpha   90.00
_cell.angle_beta   90.00
_cell.angle_gamma   90.00
#
_symmetry.space_group_name_H-M   'P 1'
#
loop_
_entity.id
_entity.type
_entity.pdbx_description
1 polymer ?
#
loop_
_entity_poly.entity_id
_entity_poly.type
_entity_poly.pdbx_seq_one_letter_code
_entity_poly.pdbx_strand_id
1 'polypeptide(L)'
;MKLMKLMKTVLLVATVATTLSTAAQEATIRKNLAERIPQLQKIDEVSKSPMPGLFEIRVNGTEIFYTDAEGNYLVQGNLIDTRQRRNLTEERVDKLNAISFEALPLKDAFTIVRGNGKRKLAVFEDPNCGYCKKFERDMQKVDNVTINLFLYPILGADSVEKSKHIWCAKDKVKSWNDWMVRDQLPKSASCDTAAIERNVEFGRKYKISGTPTLIFADGSRVPGAIDAAQVEKHLTEAKN
;
A
#
# COMPACT_ATOMS: atom_id res chain seq x y z
N MET A 1 2.06 -55.53 -5.92
CA MET A 1 2.80 -54.79 -4.88
C MET A 1 4.10 -54.13 -5.37
N LYS A 2 4.93 -54.73 -6.22
CA LYS A 2 6.17 -54.11 -6.75
C LYS A 2 5.93 -52.92 -7.69
N LEU A 3 4.90 -52.93 -8.52
CA LEU A 3 4.60 -51.88 -9.50
C LEU A 3 4.15 -50.58 -8.82
N MET A 4 3.40 -50.68 -7.71
CA MET A 4 2.92 -49.51 -6.94
C MET A 4 4.05 -48.81 -6.16
N LYS A 5 5.09 -49.53 -5.73
CA LYS A 5 6.28 -48.93 -5.10
C LYS A 5 7.14 -48.15 -6.10
N LEU A 6 7.24 -48.64 -7.35
CA LEU A 6 8.02 -47.98 -8.41
C LEU A 6 7.40 -46.64 -8.82
N MET A 7 6.07 -46.59 -8.92
CA MET A 7 5.34 -45.31 -9.22
C MET A 7 5.51 -44.24 -8.13
N LYS A 8 5.53 -44.65 -6.84
CA LYS A 8 5.73 -43.67 -5.74
C LYS A 8 7.15 -43.13 -5.71
N THR A 9 8.17 -43.91 -6.08
CA THR A 9 9.56 -43.48 -6.10
C THR A 9 9.84 -42.51 -7.27
N VAL A 10 9.22 -42.75 -8.43
CA VAL A 10 9.35 -41.88 -9.61
C VAL A 10 8.68 -40.52 -9.36
N LEU A 11 7.52 -40.48 -8.67
CA LEU A 11 6.85 -39.24 -8.35
C LEU A 11 7.63 -38.36 -7.36
N LEU A 12 8.35 -38.98 -6.42
CA LEU A 12 9.15 -38.26 -5.41
C LEU A 12 10.43 -37.65 -6.03
N VAL A 13 11.03 -38.32 -7.00
CA VAL A 13 12.24 -37.85 -7.71
C VAL A 13 11.92 -36.68 -8.64
N ALA A 14 10.75 -36.67 -9.29
CA ALA A 14 10.33 -35.58 -10.17
C ALA A 14 10.07 -34.25 -9.40
N THR A 15 9.53 -34.32 -8.20
CA THR A 15 9.27 -33.12 -7.38
C THR A 15 10.56 -32.50 -6.81
N VAL A 16 11.55 -33.28 -6.46
CA VAL A 16 12.86 -32.81 -5.98
C VAL A 16 13.68 -32.15 -7.11
N ALA A 17 13.62 -32.69 -8.33
CA ALA A 17 14.37 -32.12 -9.46
C ALA A 17 13.88 -30.72 -9.88
N THR A 18 12.58 -30.43 -9.77
CA THR A 18 12.03 -29.10 -10.13
C THR A 18 12.39 -28.00 -9.13
N THR A 19 12.51 -28.33 -7.87
CA THR A 19 12.90 -27.35 -6.83
C THR A 19 14.39 -27.00 -6.86
N LEU A 20 15.25 -27.95 -7.15
CA LEU A 20 16.69 -27.76 -7.33
C LEU A 20 17.00 -26.85 -8.53
N SER A 21 16.25 -26.98 -9.62
CA SER A 21 16.41 -26.13 -10.81
C SER A 21 16.08 -24.67 -10.53
N THR A 22 15.05 -24.40 -9.75
CA THR A 22 14.63 -23.02 -9.43
C THR A 22 15.63 -22.31 -8.50
N ALA A 23 16.12 -23.00 -7.48
CA ALA A 23 17.14 -22.46 -6.57
C ALA A 23 18.48 -22.18 -7.28
N ALA A 24 18.88 -23.03 -8.21
CA ALA A 24 20.08 -22.82 -9.02
C ALA A 24 19.96 -21.60 -9.94
N GLN A 25 18.79 -21.40 -10.56
CA GLN A 25 18.51 -20.24 -11.39
C GLN A 25 18.51 -18.94 -10.56
N GLU A 26 17.86 -18.94 -9.39
CA GLU A 26 17.89 -17.78 -8.48
C GLU A 26 19.34 -17.41 -8.08
N ALA A 27 20.15 -18.38 -7.71
CA ALA A 27 21.55 -18.14 -7.34
C ALA A 27 22.35 -17.54 -8.51
N THR A 28 22.14 -18.05 -9.74
CA THR A 28 22.77 -17.54 -10.96
C THR A 28 22.36 -16.09 -11.25
N ILE A 29 21.07 -15.79 -11.19
CA ILE A 29 20.54 -14.45 -11.42
C ILE A 29 21.13 -13.45 -10.39
N ARG A 30 21.09 -13.82 -9.11
CA ARG A 30 21.64 -12.96 -8.04
C ARG A 30 23.12 -12.67 -8.23
N LYS A 31 23.91 -13.69 -8.52
CA LYS A 31 25.34 -13.56 -8.76
C LYS A 31 25.63 -12.64 -9.94
N ASN A 32 25.05 -12.96 -11.10
CA ASN A 32 25.35 -12.25 -12.35
C ASN A 32 24.91 -10.79 -12.31
N LEU A 33 23.75 -10.51 -11.73
CA LEU A 33 23.27 -9.13 -11.59
C LEU A 33 24.12 -8.32 -10.58
N ALA A 34 24.51 -8.90 -9.46
CA ALA A 34 25.38 -8.23 -8.49
C ALA A 34 26.75 -7.89 -9.09
N GLU A 35 27.31 -8.77 -9.92
CA GLU A 35 28.60 -8.56 -10.60
C GLU A 35 28.51 -7.51 -11.71
N ARG A 36 27.38 -7.49 -12.47
CA ARG A 36 27.24 -6.66 -13.69
C ARG A 36 26.63 -5.30 -13.42
N ILE A 37 25.78 -5.18 -12.39
CA ILE A 37 25.06 -3.97 -12.03
C ILE A 37 25.27 -3.69 -10.52
N PRO A 38 26.44 -3.20 -10.09
CA PRO A 38 26.73 -2.92 -8.68
C PRO A 38 25.76 -1.93 -8.02
N GLN A 39 25.10 -1.09 -8.83
CA GLN A 39 24.08 -0.13 -8.38
C GLN A 39 22.75 -0.80 -8.02
N LEU A 40 22.51 -2.04 -8.48
CA LEU A 40 21.35 -2.82 -8.11
C LEU A 40 21.56 -3.35 -6.68
N GLN A 41 21.27 -2.50 -5.69
CA GLN A 41 21.69 -2.73 -4.32
C GLN A 41 21.17 -4.08 -3.80
N LYS A 42 20.09 -4.16 -3.12
CA LYS A 42 19.66 -5.40 -2.47
C LYS A 42 18.57 -6.10 -3.30
N ILE A 43 18.88 -7.24 -3.88
CA ILE A 43 17.85 -8.13 -4.44
C ILE A 43 17.16 -8.86 -3.27
N ASP A 44 15.92 -8.49 -2.98
CA ASP A 44 15.15 -9.08 -1.88
C ASP A 44 14.59 -10.44 -2.26
N GLU A 45 14.11 -10.57 -3.51
CA GLU A 45 13.44 -11.77 -4.01
C GLU A 45 13.72 -11.98 -5.50
N VAL A 46 13.82 -13.22 -5.91
CA VAL A 46 13.80 -13.65 -7.32
C VAL A 46 12.73 -14.71 -7.45
N SER A 47 11.78 -14.52 -8.36
CA SER A 47 10.69 -15.45 -8.57
C SER A 47 10.36 -15.62 -10.06
N LYS A 48 9.72 -16.75 -10.42
CA LYS A 48 9.23 -16.95 -11.78
C LYS A 48 8.06 -16.02 -12.08
N SER A 49 8.09 -15.36 -13.21
CA SER A 49 6.91 -14.64 -13.71
C SER A 49 5.95 -15.62 -14.42
N PRO A 50 4.69 -15.21 -14.67
CA PRO A 50 3.78 -15.98 -15.52
C PRO A 50 4.24 -16.13 -16.97
N MET A 51 5.16 -15.29 -17.43
CA MET A 51 5.74 -15.37 -18.76
C MET A 51 6.92 -16.39 -18.73
N PRO A 52 6.88 -17.48 -19.53
CA PRO A 52 7.96 -18.46 -19.56
C PRO A 52 9.32 -17.84 -19.90
N GLY A 53 10.35 -18.22 -19.15
CA GLY A 53 11.72 -17.73 -19.32
C GLY A 53 11.99 -16.35 -18.70
N LEU A 54 10.97 -15.67 -18.18
CA LEU A 54 11.10 -14.37 -17.51
C LEU A 54 11.01 -14.55 -15.98
N PHE A 55 11.92 -13.92 -15.26
CA PHE A 55 11.98 -13.91 -13.80
C PHE A 55 11.67 -12.49 -13.29
N GLU A 56 10.88 -12.41 -12.23
CA GLU A 56 10.65 -11.19 -11.47
C GLU A 56 11.75 -11.02 -10.43
N ILE A 57 12.27 -9.82 -10.30
CA ILE A 57 13.23 -9.43 -9.27
C ILE A 57 12.64 -8.31 -8.45
N ARG A 58 12.55 -8.51 -7.15
CA ARG A 58 12.18 -7.46 -6.22
C ARG A 58 13.43 -6.86 -5.57
N VAL A 59 13.52 -5.54 -5.62
CA VAL A 59 14.65 -4.74 -5.11
C VAL A 59 14.13 -3.68 -4.16
N ASN A 60 14.89 -3.33 -3.13
CA ASN A 60 14.59 -2.25 -2.19
C ASN A 60 13.18 -2.34 -1.55
N GLY A 61 12.66 -3.54 -1.43
CA GLY A 61 11.36 -3.84 -0.83
C GLY A 61 10.19 -3.88 -1.81
N THR A 62 10.07 -2.96 -2.75
CA THR A 62 8.87 -2.81 -3.58
C THR A 62 9.14 -2.53 -5.07
N GLU A 63 10.38 -2.34 -5.46
CA GLU A 63 10.73 -2.11 -6.87
C GLU A 63 10.79 -3.44 -7.62
N ILE A 64 10.11 -3.52 -8.76
CA ILE A 64 10.02 -4.73 -9.58
C ILE A 64 10.76 -4.51 -10.89
N PHE A 65 11.64 -5.47 -11.20
CA PHE A 65 12.33 -5.61 -12.47
C PHE A 65 12.12 -7.04 -12.99
N TYR A 66 12.47 -7.26 -14.24
CA TYR A 66 12.44 -8.59 -14.86
C TYR A 66 13.77 -8.92 -15.52
N THR A 67 14.08 -10.23 -15.59
CA THR A 67 15.30 -10.72 -16.21
C THR A 67 15.10 -12.11 -16.83
N ASP A 68 16.04 -12.55 -17.68
CA ASP A 68 16.14 -13.93 -18.13
C ASP A 68 16.75 -14.85 -17.05
N ALA A 69 16.81 -16.14 -17.31
CA ALA A 69 17.28 -17.15 -16.35
C ALA A 69 18.77 -17.01 -15.97
N GLU A 70 19.56 -16.30 -16.76
CA GLU A 70 20.99 -16.07 -16.57
C GLU A 70 21.31 -14.65 -16.05
N GLY A 71 20.30 -13.75 -15.93
CA GLY A 71 20.54 -12.37 -15.54
C GLY A 71 21.31 -11.56 -16.59
N ASN A 72 21.15 -11.87 -17.89
CA ASN A 72 21.84 -11.16 -18.96
C ASN A 72 21.17 -9.83 -19.31
N TYR A 73 19.87 -9.75 -19.12
CA TYR A 73 19.06 -8.56 -19.45
C TYR A 73 18.28 -8.11 -18.22
N LEU A 74 18.20 -6.82 -17.99
CA LEU A 74 17.35 -6.22 -16.97
C LEU A 74 16.29 -5.37 -17.66
N VAL A 75 15.02 -5.69 -17.41
CA VAL A 75 13.86 -4.96 -17.94
C VAL A 75 13.19 -4.20 -16.80
N GLN A 76 13.05 -2.89 -16.95
CA GLN A 76 12.24 -2.04 -16.09
C GLN A 76 10.96 -1.66 -16.84
N GLY A 77 9.81 -2.04 -16.29
CA GLY A 77 8.52 -1.79 -16.93
C GLY A 77 7.41 -2.69 -16.41
N ASN A 78 6.27 -2.66 -17.08
CA ASN A 78 5.09 -3.40 -16.68
C ASN A 78 4.93 -4.70 -17.48
N LEU A 79 4.66 -5.80 -16.78
CA LEU A 79 4.20 -7.06 -17.35
C LEU A 79 2.67 -7.04 -17.39
N ILE A 80 2.10 -6.98 -18.58
CA ILE A 80 0.66 -6.90 -18.79
C ILE A 80 0.14 -8.22 -19.35
N ASP A 81 -0.80 -8.86 -18.64
CA ASP A 81 -1.59 -9.95 -19.19
C ASP A 81 -2.67 -9.37 -20.12
N THR A 82 -2.42 -9.47 -21.41
CA THR A 82 -3.32 -8.92 -22.45
C THR A 82 -4.62 -9.70 -22.58
N ARG A 83 -4.67 -10.96 -22.14
CA ARG A 83 -5.89 -11.79 -22.17
C ARG A 83 -6.83 -11.37 -21.06
N GLN A 84 -6.31 -11.16 -19.86
CA GLN A 84 -7.08 -10.73 -18.70
C GLN A 84 -7.15 -9.19 -18.57
N ARG A 85 -6.39 -8.47 -19.39
CA ARG A 85 -6.25 -7.00 -19.34
C ARG A 85 -5.80 -6.50 -17.96
N ARG A 86 -4.83 -7.20 -17.37
CA ARG A 86 -4.31 -6.92 -16.03
C ARG A 86 -2.86 -6.51 -16.09
N ASN A 87 -2.49 -5.51 -15.30
CA ASN A 87 -1.10 -5.14 -15.07
C ASN A 87 -0.55 -5.92 -13.87
N LEU A 88 0.14 -7.01 -14.15
CA LEU A 88 0.65 -7.93 -13.11
C LEU A 88 1.74 -7.27 -12.24
N THR A 89 2.52 -6.36 -12.83
CA THR A 89 3.54 -5.59 -12.08
C THR A 89 2.88 -4.67 -11.07
N GLU A 90 1.88 -3.91 -11.50
CA GLU A 90 1.14 -3.00 -10.63
C GLU A 90 0.45 -3.74 -9.49
N GLU A 91 -0.25 -4.84 -9.79
CA GLU A 91 -0.87 -5.70 -8.78
C GLU A 91 0.14 -6.26 -7.77
N ARG A 92 1.36 -6.58 -8.23
CA ARG A 92 2.43 -7.06 -7.36
C ARG A 92 2.92 -5.94 -6.44
N VAL A 93 3.16 -4.75 -6.99
CA VAL A 93 3.57 -3.56 -6.23
C VAL A 93 2.49 -3.17 -5.22
N ASP A 94 1.22 -3.22 -5.59
CA ASP A 94 0.11 -2.94 -4.69
C ASP A 94 0.08 -3.90 -3.50
N LYS A 95 0.26 -5.21 -3.75
CA LYS A 95 0.36 -6.23 -2.69
C LYS A 95 1.56 -5.99 -1.77
N LEU A 96 2.70 -5.57 -2.31
CA LEU A 96 3.90 -5.27 -1.54
C LEU A 96 3.76 -4.00 -0.69
N ASN A 97 2.95 -3.05 -1.15
CA ASN A 97 2.66 -1.80 -0.47
C ASN A 97 1.43 -1.89 0.47
N ALA A 98 0.71 -3.01 0.47
CA ALA A 98 -0.47 -3.17 1.31
C ALA A 98 -0.13 -3.01 2.80
N ILE A 99 -1.04 -2.38 3.52
CA ILE A 99 -0.96 -2.19 4.98
C ILE A 99 -2.19 -2.87 5.59
N SER A 100 -1.96 -3.96 6.35
CA SER A 100 -3.08 -4.62 7.04
C SER A 100 -3.88 -3.61 7.86
N PHE A 101 -5.19 -3.65 7.73
CA PHE A 101 -6.08 -2.74 8.46
C PHE A 101 -5.97 -2.93 9.97
N GLU A 102 -5.66 -4.15 10.43
CA GLU A 102 -5.41 -4.46 11.84
C GLU A 102 -4.10 -3.86 12.38
N ALA A 103 -3.15 -3.56 11.50
CA ALA A 103 -1.89 -2.92 11.89
C ALA A 103 -2.03 -1.41 12.14
N LEU A 104 -3.16 -0.81 11.75
CA LEU A 104 -3.40 0.62 11.89
C LEU A 104 -3.57 1.01 13.37
N PRO A 105 -2.95 2.09 13.83
CA PRO A 105 -3.09 2.58 15.20
C PRO A 105 -4.42 3.34 15.38
N LEU A 106 -5.56 2.65 15.29
CA LEU A 106 -6.90 3.27 15.26
C LEU A 106 -7.19 4.19 16.45
N LYS A 107 -6.52 3.98 17.59
CA LYS A 107 -6.59 4.88 18.76
C LYS A 107 -6.04 6.29 18.50
N ASP A 108 -5.20 6.43 17.49
CA ASP A 108 -4.55 7.68 17.10
C ASP A 108 -5.27 8.37 15.92
N ALA A 109 -6.44 7.83 15.53
CA ALA A 109 -7.36 8.42 14.56
C ALA A 109 -8.59 8.99 15.25
N PHE A 110 -9.31 9.86 14.56
CA PHE A 110 -10.71 10.10 14.88
C PHE A 110 -11.61 9.55 13.78
N THR A 111 -12.83 9.20 14.17
CA THR A 111 -13.73 8.44 13.30
C THR A 111 -14.86 9.30 12.78
N ILE A 112 -15.11 9.22 11.48
CA ILE A 112 -16.26 9.82 10.79
C ILE A 112 -17.13 8.67 10.31
N VAL A 113 -18.38 8.60 10.76
CA VAL A 113 -19.34 7.58 10.33
C VAL A 113 -20.38 8.24 9.43
N ARG A 114 -20.61 7.62 8.27
CA ARG A 114 -21.65 8.02 7.29
C ARG A 114 -22.56 6.83 7.03
N GLY A 115 -23.88 7.08 6.99
CA GLY A 115 -24.89 6.06 6.81
C GLY A 115 -24.76 4.92 7.82
N ASN A 116 -24.75 3.68 7.37
CA ASN A 116 -24.67 2.50 8.24
C ASN A 116 -23.23 2.17 8.73
N GLY A 117 -22.20 2.86 8.23
CA GLY A 117 -20.81 2.69 8.64
C GLY A 117 -20.17 1.33 8.38
N LYS A 118 -20.79 0.45 7.59
CA LYS A 118 -20.34 -0.96 7.45
C LYS A 118 -18.99 -1.11 6.74
N ARG A 119 -18.73 -0.29 5.73
CA ARG A 119 -17.48 -0.32 4.99
C ARG A 119 -16.41 0.48 5.73
N LYS A 120 -15.16 0.07 5.63
CA LYS A 120 -14.07 0.68 6.39
C LYS A 120 -13.06 1.35 5.45
N LEU A 121 -12.63 2.54 5.84
CA LEU A 121 -11.59 3.31 5.18
C LEU A 121 -10.70 3.94 6.25
N ALA A 122 -9.41 3.92 6.04
CA ALA A 122 -8.46 4.72 6.79
C ALA A 122 -7.80 5.73 5.86
N VAL A 123 -7.64 6.97 6.30
CA VAL A 123 -7.06 8.04 5.48
C VAL A 123 -6.03 8.81 6.29
N PHE A 124 -4.84 8.98 5.73
CA PHE A 124 -3.77 9.83 6.26
C PHE A 124 -3.81 11.16 5.52
N GLU A 125 -4.08 12.25 6.25
CA GLU A 125 -4.30 13.55 5.64
C GLU A 125 -3.58 14.68 6.37
N ASP A 126 -3.16 15.67 5.58
CA ASP A 126 -2.56 16.90 6.07
C ASP A 126 -3.56 18.06 5.91
N PRO A 127 -3.82 18.87 6.97
CA PRO A 127 -4.79 19.96 6.90
C PRO A 127 -4.45 21.05 5.88
N ASN A 128 -3.19 21.17 5.46
CA ASN A 128 -2.78 22.15 4.44
C ASN A 128 -2.67 21.54 3.03
N CYS A 129 -2.97 20.27 2.87
CA CYS A 129 -2.91 19.60 1.59
C CYS A 129 -4.11 19.96 0.70
N GLY A 130 -3.86 20.62 -0.43
CA GLY A 130 -4.93 21.00 -1.37
C GLY A 130 -5.64 19.79 -1.99
N TYR A 131 -4.91 18.68 -2.21
CA TYR A 131 -5.51 17.42 -2.68
C TYR A 131 -6.37 16.76 -1.61
N CYS A 132 -6.03 16.89 -0.32
CA CYS A 132 -6.86 16.43 0.78
C CYS A 132 -8.17 17.24 0.85
N LYS A 133 -8.10 18.57 0.70
CA LYS A 133 -9.31 19.40 0.62
C LYS A 133 -10.21 19.02 -0.55
N LYS A 134 -9.63 18.71 -1.71
CA LYS A 134 -10.40 18.22 -2.87
C LYS A 134 -11.05 16.88 -2.54
N PHE A 135 -10.28 15.94 -2.00
CA PHE A 135 -10.75 14.63 -1.60
C PHE A 135 -11.91 14.70 -0.59
N GLU A 136 -11.78 15.51 0.45
CA GLU A 136 -12.83 15.68 1.47
C GLU A 136 -14.14 16.24 0.88
N ARG A 137 -14.07 17.15 -0.11
CA ARG A 137 -15.25 17.60 -0.85
C ARG A 137 -15.92 16.49 -1.65
N ASP A 138 -15.13 15.65 -2.33
CA ASP A 138 -15.67 14.52 -3.09
C ASP A 138 -16.24 13.44 -2.17
N MET A 139 -15.63 13.23 -1.01
CA MET A 139 -16.07 12.27 0.01
C MET A 139 -17.45 12.63 0.60
N GLN A 140 -17.94 13.86 0.46
CA GLN A 140 -19.31 14.20 0.87
C GLN A 140 -20.39 13.39 0.12
N LYS A 141 -20.04 12.79 -1.03
CA LYS A 141 -20.92 11.97 -1.86
C LYS A 141 -20.86 10.48 -1.51
N VAL A 142 -19.91 10.06 -0.67
CA VAL A 142 -19.72 8.66 -0.26
C VAL A 142 -20.46 8.40 1.03
N ASP A 143 -21.25 7.33 1.07
CA ASP A 143 -22.08 6.95 2.22
C ASP A 143 -21.77 5.52 2.71
N ASN A 144 -22.42 5.09 3.78
CA ASN A 144 -22.28 3.74 4.35
C ASN A 144 -20.82 3.32 4.64
N VAL A 145 -20.03 4.26 5.18
CA VAL A 145 -18.61 4.08 5.45
C VAL A 145 -18.22 4.62 6.82
N THR A 146 -17.34 3.88 7.50
CA THR A 146 -16.59 4.34 8.68
C THR A 146 -15.18 4.76 8.22
N ILE A 147 -14.87 6.04 8.35
CA ILE A 147 -13.58 6.62 7.98
C ILE A 147 -12.78 6.86 9.26
N ASN A 148 -11.61 6.22 9.37
CA ASN A 148 -10.63 6.48 10.42
C ASN A 148 -9.60 7.48 9.86
N LEU A 149 -9.68 8.73 10.31
CA LEU A 149 -8.86 9.81 9.82
C LEU A 149 -7.65 10.01 10.73
N PHE A 150 -6.47 9.88 10.13
CA PHE A 150 -5.17 10.08 10.76
C PHE A 150 -4.63 11.45 10.35
N LEU A 151 -4.48 12.35 11.31
CA LEU A 151 -3.79 13.61 11.07
C LEU A 151 -2.30 13.33 10.80
N TYR A 152 -1.86 13.67 9.61
CA TYR A 152 -0.52 13.38 9.10
C TYR A 152 0.15 14.65 8.56
N PRO A 153 0.58 15.58 9.45
CA PRO A 153 1.09 16.89 9.06
C PRO A 153 2.53 16.83 8.57
N ILE A 154 2.72 16.63 7.28
CA ILE A 154 4.04 16.53 6.62
C ILE A 154 4.41 17.75 5.78
N LEU A 155 3.53 18.74 5.65
CA LEU A 155 3.72 19.91 4.81
C LEU A 155 4.26 21.15 5.57
N GLY A 156 4.70 20.96 6.82
CA GLY A 156 5.39 22.00 7.57
C GLY A 156 4.75 22.37 8.90
N ALA A 157 5.29 23.38 9.56
CA ALA A 157 4.93 23.74 10.93
C ALA A 157 3.46 24.17 11.07
N ASP A 158 2.92 24.89 10.10
CA ASP A 158 1.52 25.32 10.11
C ASP A 158 0.54 24.13 10.02
N SER A 159 0.90 23.07 9.28
CA SER A 159 0.17 21.80 9.26
C SER A 159 0.12 21.15 10.64
N VAL A 160 1.25 21.17 11.35
CA VAL A 160 1.37 20.62 12.71
C VAL A 160 0.43 21.40 13.66
N GLU A 161 0.46 22.71 13.64
CA GLU A 161 -0.36 23.54 14.53
C GLU A 161 -1.86 23.37 14.24
N LYS A 162 -2.27 23.38 12.98
CA LYS A 162 -3.66 23.09 12.62
C LYS A 162 -4.11 21.69 13.05
N SER A 163 -3.24 20.69 12.87
CA SER A 163 -3.52 19.32 13.31
C SER A 163 -3.72 19.26 14.83
N LYS A 164 -2.89 19.94 15.62
CA LYS A 164 -3.07 20.03 17.09
C LYS A 164 -4.42 20.67 17.46
N HIS A 165 -4.78 21.77 16.83
CA HIS A 165 -6.05 22.44 17.10
C HIS A 165 -7.26 21.57 16.74
N ILE A 166 -7.20 20.85 15.61
CA ILE A 166 -8.26 19.91 15.20
C ILE A 166 -8.32 18.74 16.17
N TRP A 167 -7.18 18.16 16.54
CA TRP A 167 -7.10 17.02 17.46
C TRP A 167 -7.65 17.36 18.84
N CYS A 168 -7.36 18.56 19.32
CA CYS A 168 -7.79 19.03 20.65
C CYS A 168 -9.19 19.65 20.65
N ALA A 169 -9.84 19.80 19.49
CA ALA A 169 -11.20 20.32 19.43
C ALA A 169 -12.18 19.38 20.15
N LYS A 170 -13.18 19.96 20.84
CA LYS A 170 -14.26 19.20 21.48
C LYS A 170 -14.98 18.30 20.48
N ASP A 171 -15.19 18.78 19.27
CA ASP A 171 -15.73 18.02 18.13
C ASP A 171 -14.70 18.06 16.99
N LYS A 172 -13.88 17.02 16.92
CA LYS A 172 -12.81 16.88 15.93
C LYS A 172 -13.36 16.81 14.52
N VAL A 173 -14.46 16.08 14.33
CA VAL A 173 -15.10 15.88 13.02
C VAL A 173 -15.62 17.20 12.49
N LYS A 174 -16.29 17.98 13.33
CA LYS A 174 -16.77 19.31 12.95
C LYS A 174 -15.60 20.23 12.62
N SER A 175 -14.56 20.28 13.46
CA SER A 175 -13.37 21.11 13.25
C SER A 175 -12.64 20.78 11.95
N TRP A 176 -12.50 19.49 11.64
CA TRP A 176 -11.94 19.02 10.39
C TRP A 176 -12.76 19.45 9.17
N ASN A 177 -14.07 19.17 9.18
CA ASN A 177 -14.96 19.54 8.08
C ASN A 177 -15.05 21.06 7.89
N ASP A 178 -15.05 21.85 8.96
CA ASP A 178 -15.04 23.31 8.90
C ASP A 178 -13.80 23.80 8.15
N TRP A 179 -12.63 23.21 8.43
CA TRP A 179 -11.39 23.58 7.76
C TRP A 179 -11.28 23.03 6.33
N MET A 180 -11.48 21.74 6.14
CA MET A 180 -11.20 21.08 4.86
C MET A 180 -12.25 21.39 3.78
N VAL A 181 -13.50 21.57 4.18
CA VAL A 181 -14.63 21.75 3.25
C VAL A 181 -15.09 23.19 3.16
N ARG A 182 -15.03 23.92 4.29
CA ARG A 182 -15.58 25.29 4.40
C ARG A 182 -14.53 26.39 4.57
N ASP A 183 -13.25 26.02 4.59
CA ASP A 183 -12.11 26.94 4.78
C ASP A 183 -12.19 27.80 6.08
N GLN A 184 -12.90 27.30 7.11
CA GLN A 184 -12.97 27.93 8.43
C GLN A 184 -11.83 27.44 9.31
N LEU A 185 -10.95 28.35 9.72
CA LEU A 185 -9.79 28.04 10.55
C LEU A 185 -10.17 27.31 11.84
N PRO A 186 -9.43 26.25 12.23
CA PRO A 186 -9.61 25.58 13.51
C PRO A 186 -9.42 26.59 14.66
N LYS A 187 -10.30 26.53 15.66
CA LYS A 187 -10.12 27.33 16.89
C LYS A 187 -8.93 26.77 17.66
N SER A 188 -8.18 27.69 18.28
CA SER A 188 -7.07 27.28 19.15
C SER A 188 -7.57 26.41 20.29
N ALA A 189 -6.94 25.25 20.46
CA ALA A 189 -7.22 24.28 21.51
C ALA A 189 -5.91 23.57 21.89
N SER A 190 -5.84 23.09 23.14
CA SER A 190 -4.64 22.42 23.68
C SER A 190 -5.04 21.18 24.47
N CYS A 191 -4.31 20.09 24.21
CA CYS A 191 -4.44 18.80 24.89
C CYS A 191 -3.19 17.96 24.63
N ASP A 192 -3.17 16.68 25.02
CA ASP A 192 -2.13 15.73 24.55
C ASP A 192 -2.27 15.44 23.06
N THR A 193 -1.20 15.74 22.32
CA THR A 193 -1.11 15.60 20.86
C THR A 193 -0.17 14.48 20.40
N ALA A 194 0.31 13.62 21.29
CA ALA A 194 1.24 12.54 20.99
C ALA A 194 0.72 11.56 19.90
N ALA A 195 -0.60 11.48 19.72
CA ALA A 195 -1.21 10.73 18.61
C ALA A 195 -0.73 11.20 17.23
N ILE A 196 -0.56 12.50 17.04
CA ILE A 196 -0.11 13.09 15.77
C ILE A 196 1.33 12.65 15.45
N GLU A 197 2.20 12.66 16.45
CA GLU A 197 3.60 12.22 16.30
C GLU A 197 3.65 10.74 15.93
N ARG A 198 2.87 9.88 16.62
CA ARG A 198 2.77 8.46 16.29
C ARG A 198 2.22 8.20 14.88
N ASN A 199 1.30 9.02 14.39
CA ASN A 199 0.81 8.94 13.02
C ASN A 199 1.94 9.26 12.01
N VAL A 200 2.78 10.26 12.30
CA VAL A 200 3.93 10.60 11.45
C VAL A 200 4.96 9.46 11.47
N GLU A 201 5.25 8.88 12.62
CA GLU A 201 6.15 7.72 12.74
C GLU A 201 5.61 6.51 12.00
N PHE A 202 4.32 6.21 12.15
CA PHE A 202 3.64 5.14 11.42
C PHE A 202 3.76 5.35 9.90
N GLY A 203 3.46 6.55 9.41
CA GLY A 203 3.57 6.87 8.00
C GLY A 203 5.00 6.72 7.46
N ARG A 204 6.01 7.12 8.21
CA ARG A 204 7.42 6.90 7.85
C ARG A 204 7.77 5.42 7.78
N LYS A 205 7.37 4.63 8.79
CA LYS A 205 7.58 3.18 8.85
C LYS A 205 7.01 2.47 7.62
N TYR A 206 5.81 2.85 7.20
CA TYR A 206 5.11 2.26 6.06
C TYR A 206 5.32 3.02 4.75
N LYS A 207 6.29 3.95 4.71
CA LYS A 207 6.65 4.73 3.52
C LYS A 207 5.43 5.46 2.91
N ILE A 208 4.58 6.05 3.75
CA ILE A 208 3.51 6.96 3.31
C ILE A 208 4.19 8.29 2.97
N SER A 209 4.41 8.55 1.68
CA SER A 209 5.19 9.69 1.20
C SER A 209 4.36 10.91 0.81
N GLY A 210 3.03 10.80 0.86
CA GLY A 210 2.15 11.89 0.46
C GLY A 210 0.73 11.78 1.02
N THR A 211 -0.02 12.87 0.90
CA THR A 211 -1.39 12.99 1.36
C THR A 211 -2.33 13.43 0.23
N PRO A 212 -3.58 12.95 0.23
CA PRO A 212 -4.08 11.89 1.10
C PRO A 212 -3.46 10.53 0.74
N THR A 213 -3.41 9.60 1.71
CA THR A 213 -3.17 8.19 1.43
C THR A 213 -4.32 7.38 2.03
N LEU A 214 -4.98 6.59 1.19
CA LEU A 214 -6.14 5.78 1.55
C LEU A 214 -5.71 4.33 1.79
N ILE A 215 -6.29 3.68 2.81
CA ILE A 215 -6.10 2.27 3.11
C ILE A 215 -7.49 1.66 3.30
N PHE A 216 -7.82 0.64 2.50
CA PHE A 216 -9.10 -0.03 2.52
C PHE A 216 -9.08 -1.26 3.45
N ALA A 217 -10.23 -1.86 3.70
CA ALA A 217 -10.38 -2.97 4.66
C ALA A 217 -9.53 -4.20 4.31
N ASP A 218 -9.28 -4.46 3.04
CA ASP A 218 -8.42 -5.55 2.55
C ASP A 218 -6.92 -5.23 2.61
N GLY A 219 -6.57 -4.05 3.14
CA GLY A 219 -5.20 -3.57 3.22
C GLY A 219 -4.69 -2.88 1.96
N SER A 220 -5.47 -2.86 0.88
CA SER A 220 -5.09 -2.15 -0.34
C SER A 220 -4.87 -0.67 -0.07
N ARG A 221 -3.82 -0.11 -0.69
CA ARG A 221 -3.37 1.25 -0.46
C ARG A 221 -3.44 2.06 -1.74
N VAL A 222 -4.09 3.21 -1.69
CA VAL A 222 -4.16 4.16 -2.79
C VAL A 222 -3.50 5.47 -2.37
N PRO A 223 -2.33 5.82 -2.93
CA PRO A 223 -1.70 7.11 -2.70
C PRO A 223 -2.36 8.20 -3.55
N GLY A 224 -2.62 9.35 -2.95
CA GLY A 224 -3.22 10.50 -3.60
C GLY A 224 -4.75 10.54 -3.57
N ALA A 225 -5.28 11.66 -4.00
CA ALA A 225 -6.73 11.89 -4.04
C ALA A 225 -7.35 11.18 -5.26
N ILE A 226 -8.36 10.38 -5.00
CA ILE A 226 -9.24 9.78 -6.00
C ILE A 226 -10.64 10.34 -5.83
N ASP A 227 -11.47 10.27 -6.88
CA ASP A 227 -12.84 10.76 -6.83
C ASP A 227 -13.80 9.79 -6.11
N ALA A 228 -15.01 10.26 -5.83
CA ALA A 228 -16.01 9.47 -5.11
C ALA A 228 -16.35 8.15 -5.79
N ALA A 229 -16.39 8.09 -7.12
CA ALA A 229 -16.71 6.87 -7.87
C ALA A 229 -15.60 5.83 -7.71
N GLN A 230 -14.34 6.26 -7.74
CA GLN A 230 -13.18 5.41 -7.49
C GLN A 230 -13.17 4.91 -6.05
N VAL A 231 -13.47 5.77 -5.06
CA VAL A 231 -13.61 5.35 -3.65
C VAL A 231 -14.70 4.28 -3.50
N GLU A 232 -15.87 4.49 -4.10
CA GLU A 232 -16.98 3.53 -4.06
C GLU A 232 -16.59 2.18 -4.66
N LYS A 233 -15.84 2.19 -5.76
CA LYS A 233 -15.31 0.98 -6.38
C LYS A 233 -14.42 0.21 -5.40
N HIS A 234 -13.41 0.87 -4.83
CA HIS A 234 -12.49 0.24 -3.86
C HIS A 234 -13.23 -0.27 -2.61
N LEU A 235 -14.17 0.53 -2.06
CA LEU A 235 -14.98 0.10 -0.91
C LEU A 235 -15.86 -1.12 -1.20
N THR A 236 -16.23 -1.34 -2.45
CA THR A 236 -17.04 -2.50 -2.87
C THR A 236 -16.15 -3.73 -3.10
N GLU A 237 -14.95 -3.52 -3.62
CA GLU A 237 -13.96 -4.58 -3.89
C GLU A 237 -13.25 -5.07 -2.63
N ALA A 238 -12.98 -4.16 -1.69
CA ALA A 238 -12.37 -4.48 -0.39
C ALA A 238 -13.36 -5.26 0.49
N LYS A 239 -13.24 -6.59 0.48
CA LYS A 239 -14.04 -7.45 1.38
C LYS A 239 -13.61 -7.23 2.82
N ASN A 240 -14.59 -6.96 3.70
CA ASN A 240 -14.42 -6.90 5.15
C ASN A 240 -14.06 -8.26 5.75
#